data_826b65b2ee9b50bef2bbc8b4fb817afa
#
_entry.id   826b65b2ee9b50bef2bbc8b4fb817afa
#
_cell.length_a   1.000
_cell.length_b   1.000
_cell.length_c   1.000
_cell.angle_alpha   90.00
_cell.angle_beta   90.00
_cell.angle_gamma   90.00
#
_symmetry.space_group_name_H-M   'P 1'
#
loop_
_entity.id
_entity.type
_entity.pdbx_description
1 polymer ?
#
loop_
_entity_poly.entity_id
_entity_poly.type
_entity_poly.pdbx_seq_one_letter_code
_entity_poly.pdbx_strand_id
1 'polypeptide(L)'
;RKSNITIENINKLFNDLNSKVKINPTGLKLKNEIDIEIEKVKMLQKVSIGKIAPEFKAKNPDGEIVSLSDVKGKYTLIDFWAAWCGPCRKENPNLLEVYNNFNSKGFDIISISLDGRRGKTEGKKAWIDAIDKDGIGAWYHISNLDYFKCEIEKTYGVTSIPSSFLIDEKGKIIAKNLRGKSLQNKLKQLFE
;
A
#
# COMPACT_ATOMS: atom_id res chain seq x y z
N ARG A 1 17.48 20.14 16.57
CA ARG A 1 18.12 18.80 16.66
C ARG A 1 17.03 17.75 16.53
N LYS A 2 16.90 17.09 15.38
CA LYS A 2 16.06 15.88 15.26
C LYS A 2 16.80 14.81 16.06
N SER A 3 16.29 14.42 17.21
CA SER A 3 16.78 13.25 17.93
C SER A 3 16.53 12.02 17.05
N ASN A 4 17.60 11.32 16.65
CA ASN A 4 17.48 10.02 16.01
C ASN A 4 16.98 9.02 17.06
N ILE A 5 15.66 8.99 17.26
CA ILE A 5 15.01 7.99 18.12
C ILE A 5 14.99 6.70 17.30
N THR A 6 15.84 5.75 17.64
CA THR A 6 15.86 4.41 17.06
C THR A 6 14.99 3.46 17.89
N ILE A 7 14.55 2.35 17.28
CA ILE A 7 13.85 1.26 18.00
C ILE A 7 14.67 0.78 19.21
N GLU A 8 15.98 0.66 19.03
CA GLU A 8 16.89 0.24 20.10
C GLU A 8 16.88 1.21 21.26
N ASN A 9 16.91 2.53 20.99
CA ASN A 9 16.86 3.56 22.01
C ASN A 9 15.52 3.54 22.78
N ILE A 10 14.38 3.33 22.09
CA ILE A 10 13.07 3.24 22.75
C ILE A 10 13.02 2.01 23.67
N ASN A 11 13.45 0.85 23.20
CA ASN A 11 13.48 -0.36 24.02
C ASN A 11 14.44 -0.22 25.21
N LYS A 12 15.61 0.39 25.00
CA LYS A 12 16.55 0.64 26.07
C LYS A 12 15.95 1.55 27.15
N LEU A 13 15.35 2.68 26.76
CA LEU A 13 14.69 3.60 27.69
C LEU A 13 13.60 2.90 28.52
N PHE A 14 12.78 2.05 27.89
CA PHE A 14 11.78 1.28 28.65
C PHE A 14 12.46 0.27 29.59
N ASN A 15 13.51 -0.41 29.16
CA ASN A 15 14.23 -1.39 29.96
C ASN A 15 14.97 -0.76 31.14
N ASP A 16 15.36 0.49 31.03
CA ASP A 16 16.01 1.26 32.10
C ASP A 16 14.99 1.74 33.19
N LEU A 17 13.68 1.62 32.94
CA LEU A 17 12.67 1.95 33.95
C LEU A 17 12.72 1.00 35.14
N ASN A 18 12.39 1.53 36.33
CA ASN A 18 12.28 0.72 37.54
C ASN A 18 11.26 -0.43 37.36
N SER A 19 11.58 -1.60 37.92
CA SER A 19 10.74 -2.79 37.81
C SER A 19 9.29 -2.57 38.31
N LYS A 20 9.10 -1.82 39.39
CA LYS A 20 7.78 -1.49 39.91
C LYS A 20 6.97 -0.64 38.93
N VAL A 21 7.59 0.21 38.15
CA VAL A 21 6.95 0.99 37.08
C VAL A 21 6.55 0.10 35.91
N LYS A 22 7.42 -0.82 35.51
CA LYS A 22 7.18 -1.73 34.38
C LYS A 22 5.97 -2.64 34.58
N ILE A 23 5.77 -3.13 35.81
CA ILE A 23 4.74 -4.12 36.13
C ILE A 23 3.39 -3.51 36.56
N ASN A 24 3.34 -2.20 36.80
CA ASN A 24 2.06 -1.55 37.09
C ASN A 24 1.22 -1.40 35.81
N PRO A 25 -0.13 -1.18 35.92
CA PRO A 25 -1.00 -1.09 34.76
C PRO A 25 -0.57 -0.06 33.70
N THR A 26 -0.03 1.09 34.12
CA THR A 26 0.46 2.14 33.24
C THR A 26 1.72 1.70 32.49
N GLY A 27 2.67 1.05 33.18
CA GLY A 27 3.89 0.52 32.57
C GLY A 27 3.61 -0.60 31.57
N LEU A 28 2.66 -1.49 31.87
CA LEU A 28 2.22 -2.53 30.95
C LEU A 28 1.54 -1.96 29.71
N LYS A 29 0.70 -0.93 29.89
CA LYS A 29 0.07 -0.23 28.75
C LYS A 29 1.12 0.43 27.88
N LEU A 30 2.09 1.15 28.46
CA LEU A 30 3.18 1.78 27.75
C LEU A 30 4.02 0.75 26.95
N LYS A 31 4.32 -0.41 27.57
CA LYS A 31 5.05 -1.49 26.88
C LYS A 31 4.30 -1.96 25.64
N ASN A 32 3.00 -2.19 25.75
CA ASN A 32 2.18 -2.63 24.63
C ASN A 32 2.16 -1.56 23.49
N GLU A 33 2.04 -0.29 23.84
CA GLU A 33 2.09 0.81 22.85
C GLU A 33 3.45 0.88 22.14
N ILE A 34 4.55 0.69 22.87
CA ILE A 34 5.91 0.62 22.33
C ILE A 34 6.05 -0.57 21.37
N ASP A 35 5.59 -1.75 21.76
CA ASP A 35 5.70 -2.96 20.95
C ASP A 35 4.91 -2.82 19.63
N ILE A 36 3.71 -2.25 19.68
CA ILE A 36 2.89 -1.95 18.51
C ILE A 36 3.63 -1.00 17.57
N GLU A 37 4.22 0.08 18.08
CA GLU A 37 4.93 1.05 17.23
C GLU A 37 6.23 0.46 16.65
N ILE A 38 6.93 -0.39 17.41
CA ILE A 38 8.10 -1.12 16.94
C ILE A 38 7.74 -2.04 15.75
N GLU A 39 6.67 -2.82 15.88
CA GLU A 39 6.23 -3.70 14.79
C GLU A 39 5.81 -2.89 13.55
N LYS A 40 5.13 -1.77 13.73
CA LYS A 40 4.79 -0.86 12.64
C LYS A 40 6.04 -0.31 11.93
N VAL A 41 7.05 0.13 12.67
CA VAL A 41 8.30 0.60 12.08
C VAL A 41 9.02 -0.52 11.33
N LYS A 42 9.09 -1.74 11.89
CA LYS A 42 9.65 -2.90 11.20
C LYS A 42 8.92 -3.22 9.89
N MET A 43 7.59 -3.16 9.88
CA MET A 43 6.80 -3.33 8.66
C MET A 43 7.12 -2.26 7.63
N LEU A 44 7.16 -0.99 8.01
CA LEU A 44 7.51 0.11 7.12
C LEU A 44 8.92 -0.01 6.55
N GLN A 45 9.86 -0.57 7.32
CA GLN A 45 11.22 -0.86 6.84
C GLN A 45 11.25 -1.93 5.74
N LYS A 46 10.37 -2.95 5.82
CA LYS A 46 10.26 -4.01 4.80
C LYS A 46 9.83 -3.46 3.44
N VAL A 47 9.04 -2.40 3.43
CA VAL A 47 8.53 -1.74 2.22
C VAL A 47 9.18 -0.38 1.95
N SER A 48 10.40 -0.17 2.43
CA SER A 48 11.16 1.05 2.12
C SER A 48 11.75 1.01 0.71
N ILE A 49 12.04 2.20 0.17
CA ILE A 49 12.70 2.31 -1.14
C ILE A 49 14.00 1.48 -1.11
N GLY A 50 14.23 0.72 -2.16
CA GLY A 50 15.36 -0.19 -2.31
C GLY A 50 15.11 -1.62 -1.83
N LYS A 51 13.99 -1.92 -1.16
CA LYS A 51 13.58 -3.27 -0.76
C LYS A 51 12.73 -3.93 -1.84
N ILE A 52 12.71 -5.26 -1.83
CA ILE A 52 11.79 -6.03 -2.68
C ILE A 52 10.38 -5.90 -2.11
N ALA A 53 9.42 -5.58 -2.96
CA ALA A 53 8.01 -5.52 -2.60
C ALA A 53 7.53 -6.90 -2.15
N PRO A 54 6.86 -7.01 -0.99
CA PRO A 54 6.29 -8.28 -0.54
C PRO A 54 5.30 -8.83 -1.55
N GLU A 55 5.37 -10.14 -1.82
CA GLU A 55 4.41 -10.82 -2.69
C GLU A 55 3.01 -10.84 -2.05
N PHE A 56 1.98 -10.78 -2.87
CA PHE A 56 0.58 -10.88 -2.47
C PHE A 56 -0.27 -11.47 -3.58
N LYS A 57 -1.45 -11.93 -3.21
CA LYS A 57 -2.48 -12.38 -4.14
C LYS A 57 -3.88 -12.10 -3.58
N ALA A 58 -4.81 -11.79 -4.46
CA ALA A 58 -6.22 -11.65 -4.12
C ALA A 58 -7.10 -11.90 -5.37
N LYS A 59 -8.41 -11.88 -5.19
CA LYS A 59 -9.36 -12.09 -6.29
C LYS A 59 -9.54 -10.82 -7.13
N ASN A 60 -9.59 -10.99 -8.45
CA ASN A 60 -10.05 -9.97 -9.37
C ASN A 60 -11.59 -9.85 -9.34
N PRO A 61 -12.22 -8.92 -10.08
CA PRO A 61 -13.68 -8.80 -10.17
C PRO A 61 -14.38 -10.09 -10.60
N ASP A 62 -13.76 -10.90 -11.45
CA ASP A 62 -14.30 -12.17 -11.97
C ASP A 62 -14.15 -13.34 -11.00
N GLY A 63 -13.37 -13.14 -9.92
CA GLY A 63 -13.14 -14.14 -8.87
C GLY A 63 -11.88 -14.97 -9.07
N GLU A 64 -11.09 -14.71 -10.09
CA GLU A 64 -9.81 -15.34 -10.34
C GLU A 64 -8.72 -14.80 -9.43
N ILE A 65 -7.77 -15.62 -9.04
CA ILE A 65 -6.63 -15.21 -8.22
C ILE A 65 -5.59 -14.54 -9.12
N VAL A 66 -5.21 -13.33 -8.76
CA VAL A 66 -4.11 -12.56 -9.37
C VAL A 66 -3.09 -12.25 -8.29
N SER A 67 -1.81 -12.50 -8.58
CA SER A 67 -0.69 -12.21 -7.71
C SER A 67 0.18 -11.07 -8.26
N LEU A 68 1.00 -10.45 -7.42
CA LEU A 68 1.93 -9.42 -7.87
C LEU A 68 2.88 -9.95 -8.95
N SER A 69 3.33 -11.21 -8.82
CA SER A 69 4.20 -11.88 -9.79
C SER A 69 3.55 -12.13 -11.16
N ASP A 70 2.21 -12.09 -11.26
CA ASP A 70 1.50 -12.22 -12.53
C ASP A 70 1.50 -10.91 -13.32
N VAL A 71 1.72 -9.76 -12.63
CA VAL A 71 1.73 -8.44 -13.23
C VAL A 71 3.16 -8.10 -13.66
N LYS A 72 3.50 -8.51 -14.88
CA LYS A 72 4.87 -8.40 -15.43
C LYS A 72 5.05 -7.13 -16.26
N GLY A 73 5.23 -6.00 -15.57
CA GLY A 73 5.70 -4.77 -16.19
C GLY A 73 7.21 -4.59 -16.02
N LYS A 74 7.85 -3.79 -16.89
CA LYS A 74 9.19 -3.24 -16.64
C LYS A 74 9.18 -2.36 -15.39
N TYR A 75 8.06 -1.66 -15.19
CA TYR A 75 7.73 -0.94 -13.96
C TYR A 75 6.26 -1.18 -13.64
N THR A 76 5.95 -1.46 -12.38
CA THR A 76 4.57 -1.69 -11.93
C THR A 76 4.22 -0.75 -10.79
N LEU A 77 3.07 -0.10 -10.89
CA LEU A 77 2.49 0.67 -9.80
C LEU A 77 1.54 -0.21 -8.99
N ILE A 78 1.85 -0.42 -7.73
CA ILE A 78 0.95 -1.01 -6.75
C ILE A 78 0.17 0.14 -6.14
N ASP A 79 -1.14 0.21 -6.39
CA ASP A 79 -2.01 1.31 -5.97
C ASP A 79 -3.07 0.83 -4.98
N PHE A 80 -3.13 1.44 -3.79
CA PHE A 80 -4.14 1.16 -2.77
C PHE A 80 -5.22 2.23 -2.81
N TRP A 81 -6.45 1.79 -3.08
CA TRP A 81 -7.60 2.67 -3.26
C TRP A 81 -8.89 2.07 -2.73
N ALA A 82 -10.04 2.73 -2.93
CA ALA A 82 -11.37 2.17 -2.75
C ALA A 82 -12.42 3.02 -3.46
N ALA A 83 -13.57 2.41 -3.78
CA ALA A 83 -14.70 3.09 -4.39
C ALA A 83 -15.23 4.28 -3.56
N TRP A 84 -15.17 4.17 -2.25
CA TRP A 84 -15.59 5.23 -1.31
C TRP A 84 -14.52 6.32 -1.09
N CYS A 85 -13.29 6.13 -1.59
CA CYS A 85 -12.19 7.06 -1.41
C CYS A 85 -12.23 8.20 -2.44
N GLY A 86 -12.82 9.33 -2.09
CA GLY A 86 -12.93 10.49 -2.98
C GLY A 86 -11.59 10.98 -3.55
N PRO A 87 -10.53 11.14 -2.75
CA PRO A 87 -9.21 11.50 -3.26
C PRO A 87 -8.61 10.47 -4.24
N CYS A 88 -8.86 9.15 -4.01
CA CYS A 88 -8.41 8.10 -4.91
C CYS A 88 -9.11 8.21 -6.27
N ARG A 89 -10.44 8.41 -6.24
CA ARG A 89 -11.26 8.58 -7.45
C ARG A 89 -10.84 9.80 -8.29
N LYS A 90 -10.38 10.86 -7.63
CA LYS A 90 -9.83 12.05 -8.31
C LYS A 90 -8.49 11.80 -8.98
N GLU A 91 -7.72 10.83 -8.50
CA GLU A 91 -6.44 10.44 -9.12
C GLU A 91 -6.62 9.49 -10.31
N ASN A 92 -7.71 8.73 -10.39
CA ASN A 92 -7.94 7.74 -11.46
C ASN A 92 -7.79 8.29 -12.89
N PRO A 93 -8.29 9.50 -13.25
CA PRO A 93 -8.05 10.06 -14.58
C PRO A 93 -6.56 10.25 -14.91
N ASN A 94 -5.75 10.65 -13.93
CA ASN A 94 -4.31 10.78 -14.09
C ASN A 94 -3.62 9.40 -14.23
N LEU A 95 -4.07 8.38 -13.48
CA LEU A 95 -3.58 7.01 -13.65
C LEU A 95 -3.92 6.47 -15.04
N LEU A 96 -5.12 6.75 -15.56
CA LEU A 96 -5.53 6.36 -16.91
C LEU A 96 -4.64 7.02 -17.98
N GLU A 97 -4.38 8.31 -17.86
CA GLU A 97 -3.48 9.03 -18.77
C GLU A 97 -2.06 8.42 -18.76
N VAL A 98 -1.53 8.17 -17.57
CA VAL A 98 -0.20 7.57 -17.39
C VAL A 98 -0.17 6.14 -17.95
N TYR A 99 -1.19 5.34 -17.70
CA TYR A 99 -1.30 3.98 -18.23
C TYR A 99 -1.29 4.00 -19.75
N ASN A 100 -2.12 4.82 -20.39
CA ASN A 100 -2.20 4.93 -21.84
C ASN A 100 -0.87 5.37 -22.47
N ASN A 101 -0.10 6.24 -21.81
CA ASN A 101 1.17 6.76 -22.31
C ASN A 101 2.34 5.78 -22.15
N PHE A 102 2.31 4.88 -21.17
CA PHE A 102 3.46 4.07 -20.80
C PHE A 102 3.24 2.55 -20.81
N ASN A 103 1.99 2.07 -20.89
CA ASN A 103 1.73 0.62 -20.89
C ASN A 103 2.44 -0.11 -22.03
N SER A 104 2.37 0.42 -23.25
CA SER A 104 3.07 -0.15 -24.41
C SER A 104 4.60 -0.18 -24.27
N LYS A 105 5.14 0.60 -23.33
CA LYS A 105 6.58 0.65 -23.01
C LYS A 105 6.96 -0.30 -21.87
N GLY A 106 5.96 -0.99 -21.25
CA GLY A 106 6.15 -1.92 -20.17
C GLY A 106 5.80 -1.36 -18.77
N PHE A 107 4.96 -0.32 -18.69
CA PHE A 107 4.37 0.11 -17.43
C PHE A 107 3.05 -0.61 -17.19
N ASP A 108 2.84 -1.07 -15.96
CA ASP A 108 1.57 -1.67 -15.56
C ASP A 108 1.09 -1.17 -14.20
N ILE A 109 -0.17 -1.42 -13.88
CA ILE A 109 -0.79 -1.07 -12.61
C ILE A 109 -1.50 -2.30 -12.03
N ILE A 110 -1.35 -2.52 -10.72
CA ILE A 110 -2.19 -3.40 -9.94
C ILE A 110 -2.85 -2.60 -8.83
N SER A 111 -4.16 -2.39 -8.94
CA SER A 111 -4.96 -1.63 -7.96
C SER A 111 -5.58 -2.57 -6.95
N ILE A 112 -5.26 -2.36 -5.67
CA ILE A 112 -5.73 -3.14 -4.52
C ILE A 112 -6.85 -2.36 -3.85
N SER A 113 -8.08 -2.85 -3.97
CA SER A 113 -9.24 -2.19 -3.37
C SER A 113 -9.42 -2.57 -1.90
N LEU A 114 -9.59 -1.54 -1.05
CA LEU A 114 -9.96 -1.67 0.35
C LEU A 114 -11.48 -1.48 0.55
N ASP A 115 -12.28 -1.96 -0.39
CA ASP A 115 -13.74 -2.01 -0.25
C ASP A 115 -14.15 -3.12 0.73
N GLY A 116 -15.45 -3.21 1.06
CA GLY A 116 -15.96 -4.22 2.00
C GLY A 116 -16.35 -3.67 3.38
N ARG A 117 -16.29 -2.34 3.59
CA ARG A 117 -16.68 -1.70 4.87
C ARG A 117 -18.11 -2.06 5.31
N ARG A 118 -19.03 -2.19 4.36
CA ARG A 118 -20.46 -2.51 4.60
C ARG A 118 -20.80 -3.98 4.31
N GLY A 119 -19.79 -4.85 4.23
CA GLY A 119 -19.92 -6.24 3.85
C GLY A 119 -19.37 -6.54 2.45
N LYS A 120 -19.12 -7.82 2.18
CA LYS A 120 -18.43 -8.24 0.95
C LYS A 120 -19.27 -8.04 -0.31
N THR A 121 -20.56 -8.32 -0.25
CA THR A 121 -21.47 -8.21 -1.40
C THR A 121 -21.63 -6.76 -1.86
N GLU A 122 -21.98 -5.85 -0.94
CA GLU A 122 -22.12 -4.42 -1.25
C GLU A 122 -20.76 -3.81 -1.65
N GLY A 123 -19.68 -4.23 -0.97
CA GLY A 123 -18.33 -3.80 -1.28
C GLY A 123 -17.90 -4.21 -2.68
N LYS A 124 -18.17 -5.45 -3.10
CA LYS A 124 -17.89 -5.93 -4.46
C LYS A 124 -18.61 -5.12 -5.52
N LYS A 125 -19.92 -4.89 -5.31
CA LYS A 125 -20.71 -4.11 -6.25
C LYS A 125 -20.18 -2.69 -6.38
N ALA A 126 -19.94 -1.99 -5.26
CA ALA A 126 -19.43 -0.62 -5.27
C ALA A 126 -18.06 -0.51 -5.94
N TRP A 127 -17.18 -1.51 -5.71
CA TRP A 127 -15.86 -1.61 -6.32
C TRP A 127 -15.95 -1.75 -7.85
N ILE A 128 -16.76 -2.69 -8.35
CA ILE A 128 -16.95 -2.89 -9.80
C ILE A 128 -17.58 -1.65 -10.44
N ASP A 129 -18.68 -1.12 -9.86
CA ASP A 129 -19.33 0.10 -10.34
C ASP A 129 -18.34 1.30 -10.41
N ALA A 130 -17.37 1.34 -9.50
CA ALA A 130 -16.36 2.39 -9.49
C ALA A 130 -15.31 2.21 -10.59
N ILE A 131 -14.86 0.98 -10.86
CA ILE A 131 -13.95 0.66 -11.96
C ILE A 131 -14.58 1.10 -13.30
N ASP A 132 -15.84 0.70 -13.52
CA ASP A 132 -16.56 1.02 -14.75
C ASP A 132 -16.80 2.53 -14.92
N LYS A 133 -17.27 3.18 -13.84
CA LYS A 133 -17.57 4.62 -13.87
C LYS A 133 -16.32 5.48 -14.11
N ASP A 134 -15.18 5.09 -13.59
CA ASP A 134 -13.92 5.82 -13.75
C ASP A 134 -13.15 5.42 -15.02
N GLY A 135 -13.63 4.39 -15.74
CA GLY A 135 -13.01 3.90 -16.97
C GLY A 135 -11.63 3.27 -16.76
N ILE A 136 -11.38 2.69 -15.58
CA ILE A 136 -10.07 2.19 -15.17
C ILE A 136 -9.91 0.68 -15.31
N GLY A 137 -10.78 0.01 -16.07
CA GLY A 137 -10.73 -1.46 -16.26
C GLY A 137 -9.57 -1.97 -17.12
N ALA A 138 -8.68 -1.09 -17.60
CA ALA A 138 -7.59 -1.47 -18.51
C ALA A 138 -6.40 -2.18 -17.84
N TRP A 139 -6.32 -2.18 -16.51
CA TRP A 139 -5.24 -2.79 -15.73
C TRP A 139 -5.77 -3.74 -14.65
N TYR A 140 -4.87 -4.32 -13.85
CA TYR A 140 -5.22 -5.33 -12.85
C TYR A 140 -5.91 -4.72 -11.62
N HIS A 141 -7.03 -5.29 -11.23
CA HIS A 141 -7.78 -4.93 -10.03
C HIS A 141 -7.96 -6.15 -9.15
N ILE A 142 -7.63 -6.03 -7.86
CA ILE A 142 -7.81 -7.11 -6.88
C ILE A 142 -8.41 -6.58 -5.58
N SER A 143 -9.11 -7.46 -4.85
CA SER A 143 -9.64 -7.15 -3.53
C SER A 143 -9.94 -8.42 -2.72
N ASN A 144 -9.70 -8.36 -1.41
CA ASN A 144 -10.22 -9.34 -0.45
C ASN A 144 -11.59 -8.93 0.12
N LEU A 145 -12.04 -7.70 -0.14
CA LEU A 145 -13.28 -7.10 0.38
C LEU A 145 -13.34 -7.12 1.91
N ASP A 146 -12.21 -6.92 2.58
CA ASP A 146 -12.06 -6.96 4.03
C ASP A 146 -11.78 -5.58 4.66
N TYR A 147 -11.95 -4.49 3.87
CA TYR A 147 -11.63 -3.12 4.31
C TYR A 147 -10.16 -3.03 4.80
N PHE A 148 -9.85 -2.27 5.86
CA PHE A 148 -8.53 -2.21 6.49
C PHE A 148 -8.22 -3.42 7.41
N LYS A 149 -8.65 -4.62 7.03
CA LYS A 149 -8.37 -5.87 7.76
C LYS A 149 -7.65 -6.89 6.89
N CYS A 150 -7.31 -6.51 5.65
CA CYS A 150 -6.63 -7.35 4.68
C CYS A 150 -5.15 -7.50 5.03
N GLU A 151 -4.59 -8.68 4.82
CA GLU A 151 -3.16 -8.95 5.06
C GLU A 151 -2.25 -8.11 4.14
N ILE A 152 -2.73 -7.74 2.95
CA ILE A 152 -1.92 -6.99 1.97
C ILE A 152 -1.62 -5.58 2.51
N GLU A 153 -2.66 -4.82 2.95
CA GLU A 153 -2.44 -3.47 3.45
C GLU A 153 -1.59 -3.46 4.73
N LYS A 154 -1.76 -4.48 5.59
CA LYS A 154 -0.90 -4.64 6.79
C LYS A 154 0.55 -4.86 6.39
N THR A 155 0.81 -5.79 5.47
CA THR A 155 2.16 -6.13 5.00
C THR A 155 2.86 -4.90 4.41
N TYR A 156 2.12 -4.06 3.67
CA TYR A 156 2.62 -2.82 3.09
C TYR A 156 2.60 -1.63 4.05
N GLY A 157 2.10 -1.81 5.27
CA GLY A 157 1.99 -0.74 6.26
C GLY A 157 1.07 0.39 5.84
N VAL A 158 0.04 0.10 5.04
CA VAL A 158 -0.93 1.07 4.54
C VAL A 158 -1.98 1.34 5.60
N THR A 159 -1.96 2.52 6.19
CA THR A 159 -2.91 2.97 7.21
C THR A 159 -3.93 3.98 6.69
N SER A 160 -3.72 4.49 5.49
CA SER A 160 -4.61 5.44 4.81
C SER A 160 -4.46 5.32 3.29
N ILE A 161 -5.50 5.68 2.57
CA ILE A 161 -5.53 5.73 1.11
C ILE A 161 -5.89 7.14 0.62
N PRO A 162 -5.40 7.49 -0.57
CA PRO A 162 -4.63 6.70 -1.50
C PRO A 162 -3.17 6.50 -1.04
N SER A 163 -2.58 5.33 -1.33
CA SER A 163 -1.17 5.01 -1.10
C SER A 163 -0.63 4.19 -2.27
N SER A 164 0.61 4.39 -2.67
CA SER A 164 1.16 3.68 -3.82
C SER A 164 2.64 3.37 -3.69
N PHE A 165 3.07 2.31 -4.39
CA PHE A 165 4.46 1.87 -4.48
C PHE A 165 4.79 1.61 -5.93
N LEU A 166 5.85 2.24 -6.46
CA LEU A 166 6.36 1.94 -7.79
C LEU A 166 7.52 0.96 -7.66
N ILE A 167 7.45 -0.15 -8.38
CA ILE A 167 8.48 -1.19 -8.40
C ILE A 167 9.08 -1.33 -9.80
N ASP A 168 10.33 -1.79 -9.85
CA ASP A 168 11.02 -2.15 -11.09
C ASP A 168 10.76 -3.63 -11.48
N GLU A 169 11.32 -4.07 -12.59
CA GLU A 169 11.20 -5.44 -13.13
C GLU A 169 11.68 -6.54 -12.17
N LYS A 170 12.53 -6.19 -11.19
CA LYS A 170 13.04 -7.09 -10.16
C LYS A 170 12.17 -7.08 -8.91
N GLY A 171 11.04 -6.34 -8.94
CA GLY A 171 10.14 -6.16 -7.79
C GLY A 171 10.69 -5.19 -6.73
N LYS A 172 11.77 -4.43 -7.00
CA LYS A 172 12.36 -3.50 -6.05
C LYS A 172 11.56 -2.20 -6.00
N ILE A 173 11.19 -1.75 -4.82
CA ILE A 173 10.48 -0.48 -4.61
C ILE A 173 11.43 0.67 -4.93
N ILE A 174 11.09 1.47 -5.94
CA ILE A 174 11.88 2.61 -6.42
C ILE A 174 11.27 3.97 -6.08
N ALA A 175 9.97 4.00 -5.77
CA ALA A 175 9.30 5.20 -5.27
C ALA A 175 8.04 4.84 -4.49
N LYS A 176 7.51 5.80 -3.71
CA LYS A 176 6.28 5.67 -2.92
C LYS A 176 5.43 6.92 -3.06
N ASN A 177 4.10 6.73 -3.05
CA ASN A 177 3.11 7.80 -2.99
C ASN A 177 3.25 8.87 -4.09
N LEU A 178 3.72 8.46 -5.27
CA LEU A 178 3.73 9.33 -6.46
C LEU A 178 2.31 9.50 -6.99
N ARG A 179 1.95 10.74 -7.36
CA ARG A 179 0.64 11.10 -7.90
C ARG A 179 0.75 12.26 -8.88
N GLY A 180 -0.24 12.39 -9.76
CA GLY A 180 -0.32 13.49 -10.71
C GLY A 180 1.00 13.66 -11.47
N LYS A 181 1.44 14.90 -11.59
CA LYS A 181 2.68 15.25 -12.29
C LYS A 181 3.92 14.55 -11.76
N SER A 182 3.97 14.21 -10.45
CA SER A 182 5.15 13.51 -9.89
C SER A 182 5.28 12.09 -10.41
N LEU A 183 4.17 11.37 -10.60
CA LEU A 183 4.17 10.05 -11.22
C LEU A 183 4.54 10.14 -12.71
N GLN A 184 3.92 11.06 -13.45
CA GLN A 184 4.24 11.29 -14.87
C GLN A 184 5.72 11.59 -15.08
N ASN A 185 6.29 12.52 -14.31
CA ASN A 185 7.70 12.90 -14.41
C ASN A 185 8.62 11.73 -14.06
N LYS A 186 8.27 10.94 -13.03
CA LYS A 186 9.06 9.77 -12.66
C LYS A 186 9.09 8.73 -13.78
N LEU A 187 7.96 8.45 -14.41
CA LEU A 187 7.88 7.49 -15.51
C LEU A 187 8.59 8.01 -16.77
N LYS A 188 8.49 9.30 -17.08
CA LYS A 188 9.29 9.88 -18.16
C LYS A 188 10.80 9.63 -17.95
N GLN A 189 11.31 9.92 -16.75
CA GLN A 189 12.73 9.65 -16.43
C GLN A 189 13.14 8.18 -16.54
N LEU A 190 12.19 7.25 -16.36
CA LEU A 190 12.48 5.81 -16.36
C LEU A 190 12.40 5.20 -17.77
N PHE A 191 11.65 5.81 -18.67
CA PHE A 191 11.40 5.29 -20.02
C PHE A 191 12.07 6.11 -21.14
N GLU A 192 12.55 7.28 -20.82
CA GLU A 192 13.37 8.16 -21.68
C GLU A 192 14.87 8.04 -21.34
#